data_06c1c6f9b05df9280c8118d0c6f2cd89
#
_entry.id   06c1c6f9b05df9280c8118d0c6f2cd89
#
_cell.length_a   1.000
_cell.length_b   1.000
_cell.length_c   1.000
_cell.angle_alpha   90.00
_cell.angle_beta   90.00
_cell.angle_gamma   90.00
#
_symmetry.space_group_name_H-M   'P 1'
#
loop_
_entity.id
_entity.type
_entity.pdbx_description
1 polymer ?
#
loop_
_entity_poly.entity_id
_entity_poly.type
_entity_poly.pdbx_seq_one_letter_code
_entity_poly.pdbx_strand_id
1 'polypeptide(L)'
;MKHSSHPEIIAPLKQAHRKIGGILTMFAENRSCLELAQQLQAVESLIHAAKRALIQDHMEHCIADAVEEGGEHAQQALVEFKALSKYL
;
A
#
# COMPACT_ATOMS: atom_id res chain seq x y z
N MET A 1 15.43 -3.22 -3.64
CA MET A 1 14.56 -2.27 -4.35
C MET A 1 14.15 -1.12 -3.44
N LYS A 2 14.26 0.10 -3.90
CA LYS A 2 13.90 1.29 -3.13
C LYS A 2 12.55 1.82 -3.61
N HIS A 3 11.66 2.10 -2.66
CA HIS A 3 10.30 2.57 -2.96
C HIS A 3 10.06 4.01 -2.54
N SER A 4 11.05 4.67 -1.93
CA SER A 4 10.89 6.01 -1.36
C SER A 4 10.57 7.09 -2.39
N SER A 5 10.86 6.83 -3.66
CA SER A 5 10.62 7.78 -4.76
C SER A 5 9.34 7.48 -5.56
N HIS A 6 8.53 6.53 -5.12
CA HIS A 6 7.32 6.14 -5.86
C HIS A 6 6.12 6.93 -5.36
N PRO A 7 5.70 7.99 -6.07
CA PRO A 7 4.60 8.85 -5.61
C PRO A 7 3.26 8.13 -5.49
N GLU A 8 3.00 7.13 -6.33
CA GLU A 8 1.75 6.37 -6.29
C GLU A 8 1.62 5.53 -5.01
N ILE A 9 2.73 5.29 -4.30
CA ILE A 9 2.74 4.57 -3.02
C ILE A 9 2.71 5.58 -1.87
N ILE A 10 3.54 6.62 -1.97
CA ILE A 10 3.77 7.56 -0.87
C ILE A 10 2.63 8.57 -0.74
N ALA A 11 2.08 9.06 -1.84
CA ALA A 11 1.02 10.06 -1.80
C ALA A 11 -0.22 9.59 -1.03
N PRO A 12 -0.78 8.40 -1.29
CA PRO A 12 -1.91 7.92 -0.49
C PRO A 12 -1.56 7.70 0.99
N LEU A 13 -0.32 7.31 1.30
CA LEU A 13 0.11 7.15 2.70
C LEU A 13 0.18 8.50 3.43
N LYS A 14 0.70 9.53 2.79
CA LYS A 14 0.71 10.87 3.36
C LYS A 14 -0.70 11.39 3.58
N GLN A 15 -1.59 11.15 2.64
CA GLN A 15 -2.99 11.54 2.74
C GLN A 15 -3.68 10.79 3.88
N ALA A 16 -3.44 9.49 4.02
CA ALA A 16 -3.97 8.67 5.12
C ALA A 16 -3.46 9.19 6.47
N HIS A 17 -2.19 9.54 6.55
CA HIS A 17 -1.58 10.09 7.76
C HIS A 17 -2.30 11.37 8.21
N ARG A 18 -2.54 12.30 7.28
CA ARG A 18 -3.28 13.54 7.58
C ARG A 18 -4.70 13.24 8.03
N LYS A 19 -5.39 12.32 7.36
CA LYS A 19 -6.77 11.94 7.71
C LYS A 19 -6.86 11.30 9.10
N ILE A 20 -5.88 10.48 9.48
CA ILE A 20 -5.84 9.87 10.82
C ILE A 20 -5.76 10.95 11.88
N GLY A 21 -4.93 11.98 11.69
CA GLY A 21 -4.86 13.10 12.60
C GLY A 21 -6.20 13.82 12.75
N GLY A 22 -6.90 14.03 11.62
CA GLY A 22 -8.24 14.61 11.64
C GLY A 22 -9.26 13.76 12.36
N ILE A 23 -9.18 12.44 12.22
CA ILE A 23 -10.09 11.50 12.90
C ILE A 23 -9.90 11.59 14.42
N LEU A 24 -8.65 11.67 14.88
CA LEU A 24 -8.38 11.83 16.31
C LEU A 24 -9.00 13.10 16.85
N THR A 25 -8.95 14.20 16.10
CA THR A 25 -9.62 15.45 16.44
C THR A 25 -11.15 15.26 16.49
N MET A 26 -11.71 14.54 15.54
CA MET A 26 -13.14 14.24 15.49
C MET A 26 -13.62 13.48 16.72
N PHE A 27 -12.81 12.53 17.22
CA PHE A 27 -13.11 11.84 18.47
C PHE A 27 -13.14 12.81 19.66
N ALA A 28 -12.17 13.72 19.72
CA ALA A 28 -12.13 14.73 20.78
C ALA A 28 -13.34 15.68 20.72
N GLU A 29 -13.88 15.91 19.52
CA GLU A 29 -15.05 16.76 19.30
C GLU A 29 -16.38 16.02 19.46
N ASN A 30 -16.35 14.74 19.81
CA ASN A 30 -17.54 13.90 19.94
C ASN A 30 -18.40 13.84 18.68
N ARG A 31 -17.76 13.72 17.51
CA ARG A 31 -18.47 13.58 16.24
C ARG A 31 -19.21 12.24 16.20
N SER A 32 -20.21 12.13 15.34
CA SER A 32 -21.06 10.95 15.27
C SER A 32 -20.30 9.69 14.82
N CYS A 33 -20.79 8.52 15.25
CA CYS A 33 -20.24 7.24 14.81
C CYS A 33 -20.28 7.09 13.29
N LEU A 34 -21.33 7.59 12.65
CA LEU A 34 -21.45 7.52 11.19
C LEU A 34 -20.32 8.31 10.51
N GLU A 35 -20.08 9.55 10.96
CA GLU A 35 -19.00 10.37 10.41
C GLU A 35 -17.63 9.72 10.60
N LEU A 36 -17.40 9.19 11.82
CA LEU A 36 -16.14 8.51 12.14
C LEU A 36 -15.94 7.26 11.27
N ALA A 37 -16.99 6.46 11.09
CA ALA A 37 -16.93 5.27 10.25
C ALA A 37 -16.61 5.61 8.79
N GLN A 38 -17.22 6.67 8.27
CA GLN A 38 -16.97 7.14 6.91
C GLN A 38 -15.52 7.58 6.72
N GLN A 39 -14.96 8.29 7.71
CA GLN A 39 -13.58 8.73 7.64
C GLN A 39 -12.60 7.56 7.76
N LEU A 40 -12.91 6.59 8.62
CA LEU A 40 -12.10 5.37 8.73
C LEU A 40 -12.11 4.57 7.43
N GLN A 41 -13.26 4.48 6.78
CA GLN A 41 -13.36 3.82 5.46
C GLN A 41 -12.48 4.51 4.43
N ALA A 42 -12.44 5.84 4.44
CA ALA A 42 -11.60 6.60 3.52
C ALA A 42 -10.12 6.30 3.76
N VAL A 43 -9.70 6.20 5.03
CA VAL A 43 -8.32 5.84 5.38
C VAL A 43 -7.97 4.43 4.91
N GLU A 44 -8.88 3.47 5.14
CA GLU A 44 -8.68 2.10 4.66
C GLU A 44 -8.48 2.04 3.16
N SER A 45 -9.26 2.81 2.40
CA SER A 45 -9.15 2.86 0.94
C SER A 45 -7.80 3.39 0.50
N LEU A 46 -7.28 4.41 1.19
CA LEU A 46 -5.97 4.98 0.89
C LEU A 46 -4.84 3.99 1.17
N ILE A 47 -4.93 3.29 2.30
CA ILE A 47 -3.94 2.26 2.67
C ILE A 47 -3.98 1.11 1.65
N HIS A 48 -5.18 0.70 1.26
CA HIS A 48 -5.35 -0.35 0.26
C HIS A 48 -4.72 0.04 -1.08
N ALA A 49 -4.94 1.28 -1.52
CA ALA A 49 -4.35 1.80 -2.76
C ALA A 49 -2.82 1.79 -2.71
N ALA A 50 -2.25 2.25 -1.58
CA ALA A 50 -0.80 2.25 -1.39
C ALA A 50 -0.24 0.82 -1.41
N LYS A 51 -0.91 -0.10 -0.75
CA LYS A 51 -0.49 -1.51 -0.69
C LYS A 51 -0.51 -2.14 -2.08
N ARG A 52 -1.57 -1.92 -2.84
CA ARG A 52 -1.67 -2.44 -4.21
C ARG A 52 -0.57 -1.89 -5.10
N ALA A 53 -0.32 -0.59 -5.02
CA ALA A 53 0.73 0.04 -5.81
C ALA A 53 2.11 -0.54 -5.46
N LEU A 54 2.37 -0.73 -4.16
CA LEU A 54 3.62 -1.32 -3.69
C LEU A 54 3.81 -2.73 -4.24
N ILE A 55 2.79 -3.57 -4.12
CA ILE A 55 2.88 -4.96 -4.57
C ILE A 55 3.06 -5.03 -6.08
N GLN A 56 2.29 -4.25 -6.84
CA GLN A 56 2.39 -4.21 -8.29
C GLN A 56 3.77 -3.75 -8.76
N ASP A 57 4.29 -2.69 -8.12
CA ASP A 57 5.62 -2.17 -8.44
C ASP A 57 6.70 -3.23 -8.18
N HIS A 58 6.63 -3.90 -7.03
CA HIS A 58 7.59 -4.94 -6.67
C HIS A 58 7.54 -6.10 -7.67
N MET A 59 6.33 -6.54 -8.03
CA MET A 59 6.14 -7.65 -8.95
C MET A 59 6.68 -7.33 -10.34
N GLU A 60 6.40 -6.14 -10.85
CA GLU A 60 6.90 -5.70 -12.15
C GLU A 60 8.41 -5.71 -12.20
N HIS A 61 9.07 -5.18 -11.18
CA HIS A 61 10.53 -5.14 -11.12
C HIS A 61 11.13 -6.53 -10.94
N CYS A 62 10.55 -7.36 -10.09
CA CYS A 62 11.04 -8.73 -9.87
C CYS A 62 10.89 -9.59 -11.12
N ILE A 63 9.79 -9.45 -11.85
CA ILE A 63 9.56 -10.20 -13.08
C ILE A 63 10.54 -9.76 -14.17
N ALA A 64 10.73 -8.43 -14.30
CA ALA A 64 11.68 -7.89 -15.27
C ALA A 64 13.10 -8.40 -15.00
N ASP A 65 13.54 -8.35 -13.74
CA ASP A 65 14.86 -8.83 -13.33
C ASP A 65 15.00 -10.35 -13.60
N ALA A 66 13.97 -11.11 -13.29
CA ALA A 66 13.97 -12.57 -13.49
C ALA A 66 14.06 -12.94 -14.98
N VAL A 67 13.36 -12.20 -15.84
CA VAL A 67 13.41 -12.42 -17.29
C VAL A 67 14.80 -12.12 -17.82
N GLU A 68 15.43 -11.06 -17.33
CA GLU A 68 16.75 -10.64 -17.76
C GLU A 68 17.85 -11.58 -17.27
N GLU A 69 17.80 -12.02 -16.03
CA GLU A 69 18.83 -12.84 -15.40
C GLU A 69 18.54 -14.34 -15.42
N GLY A 70 17.27 -14.73 -15.46
CA GLY A 70 16.84 -16.14 -15.55
C GLY A 70 17.15 -16.99 -14.34
N GLY A 71 16.98 -18.31 -14.46
CA GLY A 71 17.43 -19.29 -13.49
C GLY A 71 16.90 -19.09 -12.06
N GLU A 72 17.82 -18.94 -11.10
CA GLU A 72 17.50 -18.80 -9.69
C GLU A 72 16.67 -17.55 -9.38
N HIS A 73 16.89 -16.49 -10.13
CA HIS A 73 16.12 -15.25 -9.95
C HIS A 73 14.64 -15.43 -10.30
N ALA A 74 14.36 -16.27 -11.31
CA ALA A 74 12.97 -16.58 -11.67
C ALA A 74 12.26 -17.35 -10.54
N GLN A 75 12.96 -18.29 -9.90
CA GLN A 75 12.41 -19.04 -8.77
C GLN A 75 12.18 -18.14 -7.56
N GLN A 76 13.13 -17.25 -7.27
CA GLN A 76 12.99 -16.27 -6.18
C GLN A 76 11.81 -15.35 -6.41
N ALA A 77 11.64 -14.86 -7.64
CA ALA A 77 10.50 -14.01 -8.00
C ALA A 77 9.18 -14.74 -7.77
N LEU A 78 9.10 -16.02 -8.08
CA LEU A 78 7.90 -16.82 -7.86
C LEU A 78 7.58 -16.98 -6.37
N VAL A 79 8.60 -17.23 -5.55
CA VAL A 79 8.43 -17.35 -4.10
C VAL A 79 7.92 -16.02 -3.52
N GLU A 80 8.51 -14.90 -3.92
CA GLU A 80 8.07 -13.58 -3.47
C GLU A 80 6.66 -13.27 -3.95
N PHE A 81 6.33 -13.60 -5.19
CA PHE A 81 4.98 -13.44 -5.73
C PHE A 81 3.96 -14.16 -4.85
N LYS A 82 4.22 -15.42 -4.51
CA LYS A 82 3.31 -16.19 -3.64
C LYS A 82 3.15 -15.56 -2.27
N ALA A 83 4.24 -15.08 -1.68
CA ALA A 83 4.21 -14.43 -0.38
C ALA A 83 3.40 -13.14 -0.42
N LEU A 84 3.64 -12.29 -1.42
CA LEU A 84 2.96 -11.00 -1.56
C LEU A 84 1.49 -11.13 -1.96
N SER A 85 1.13 -12.18 -2.71
CA SER A 85 -0.25 -12.38 -3.16
C SER A 85 -1.24 -12.53 -2.00
N LYS A 86 -0.76 -12.91 -0.82
CA LYS A 86 -1.59 -13.02 0.38
C LYS A 86 -2.12 -11.67 0.86
N TYR A 87 -1.47 -10.59 0.45
CA TYR A 87 -1.82 -9.25 0.89
C TYR A 87 -2.58 -8.43 -0.15
N LEU A 88 -2.89 -9.05 -1.27
CA LEU A 88 -3.65 -8.38 -2.34
C LEU A 88 -5.13 -8.14 -1.97
#